data_c470a1129a3cda96fa5acd90c46e3fcd
#
_entry.id   c470a1129a3cda96fa5acd90c46e3fcd
#
_cell.length_a   1.000
_cell.length_b   1.000
_cell.length_c   1.000
_cell.angle_alpha   90.00
_cell.angle_beta   90.00
_cell.angle_gamma   90.00
#
_symmetry.space_group_name_H-M   'P 1'
#
loop_
_entity.id
_entity.type
_entity.pdbx_description
1 polymer ?
#
loop_
_entity_poly.entity_id
_entity_poly.type
_entity_poly.pdbx_seq_one_letter_code
_entity_poly.pdbx_strand_id
1 'polypeptide(L)'
;MLRGRRALLPACSAVLAAVLLSGCGVLGGSDSGKSSGQSQGQEESSAKENKDSGKSGKGRGVAQAAADLQNPIATVDTTVEGGAPLKVHLLDATVDGKLLRVQIGYEPGEGFEGKNGWFNAYRLAGDNSPSPYLLDPVNLKKYSIVQAKGAGRLETDTVFAKAKVGDVLVHTYYFAAPPADVKSIQFAFGGAPWPGFEFEPAR
;
A
#
# COMPACT_ATOMS: atom_id res chain seq x y z
N MET A 1 13.91 11.20 56.13
CA MET A 1 14.76 9.99 56.03
C MET A 1 14.79 9.54 54.59
N LEU A 2 15.87 9.87 53.89
CA LEU A 2 16.09 9.51 52.47
C LEU A 2 16.67 8.10 52.39
N ARG A 3 16.12 7.25 51.54
CA ARG A 3 16.82 6.04 51.08
C ARG A 3 16.85 6.03 49.56
N GLY A 4 18.00 6.37 49.00
CA GLY A 4 18.32 6.24 47.60
C GLY A 4 18.48 4.76 47.21
N ARG A 5 17.91 4.38 46.09
CA ARG A 5 18.21 3.11 45.40
C ARG A 5 18.99 3.44 44.12
N ARG A 6 20.24 3.03 44.11
CA ARG A 6 21.12 3.04 42.93
C ARG A 6 20.72 1.86 42.05
N ALA A 7 20.37 2.15 40.79
CA ALA A 7 20.17 1.14 39.75
C ALA A 7 21.52 0.96 39.03
N LEU A 8 21.94 -0.29 38.96
CA LEU A 8 23.09 -0.78 38.19
C LEU A 8 22.69 -0.96 36.73
N LEU A 9 23.47 -0.40 35.84
CA LEU A 9 23.40 -0.65 34.38
C LEU A 9 24.27 -1.88 34.06
N PRO A 10 23.79 -2.84 33.25
CA PRO A 10 24.66 -3.82 32.60
C PRO A 10 25.14 -3.29 31.26
N ALA A 11 26.45 -3.27 31.07
CA ALA A 11 27.12 -3.10 29.79
C ALA A 11 26.98 -4.41 29.00
N CYS A 12 26.41 -4.36 27.80
CA CYS A 12 26.46 -5.45 26.85
C CYS A 12 27.40 -5.12 25.70
N SER A 13 28.40 -5.99 25.58
CA SER A 13 29.51 -5.98 24.63
C SER A 13 29.06 -6.22 23.20
N ALA A 14 29.63 -5.45 22.28
CA ALA A 14 29.52 -5.64 20.83
C ALA A 14 30.38 -6.83 20.40
N VAL A 15 29.81 -7.73 19.61
CA VAL A 15 30.54 -8.72 18.81
C VAL A 15 30.37 -8.37 17.33
N LEU A 16 31.44 -7.88 16.72
CA LEU A 16 31.57 -7.73 15.28
C LEU A 16 31.95 -9.11 14.68
N ALA A 17 31.13 -9.60 13.79
CA ALA A 17 31.51 -10.68 12.87
C ALA A 17 31.50 -10.15 11.43
N ALA A 18 32.68 -9.91 10.89
CA ALA A 18 32.89 -9.61 9.48
C ALA A 18 32.96 -10.92 8.69
N VAL A 19 32.06 -11.13 7.73
CA VAL A 19 32.18 -12.21 6.72
C VAL A 19 32.40 -11.56 5.35
N LEU A 20 33.64 -11.69 4.89
CA LEU A 20 34.05 -11.40 3.51
C LEU A 20 33.79 -12.64 2.67
N LEU A 21 32.92 -12.55 1.68
CA LEU A 21 32.81 -13.55 0.59
C LEU A 21 33.03 -12.83 -0.73
N SER A 22 34.26 -12.95 -1.20
CA SER A 22 34.67 -12.69 -2.57
C SER A 22 34.23 -13.85 -3.47
N GLY A 23 33.52 -13.57 -4.56
CA GLY A 23 33.14 -14.50 -5.61
C GLY A 23 33.31 -13.84 -6.98
N CYS A 24 34.46 -14.07 -7.62
CA CYS A 24 34.71 -13.77 -9.04
C CYS A 24 34.13 -14.88 -9.93
N GLY A 25 33.75 -14.50 -11.15
CA GLY A 25 33.60 -15.41 -12.31
C GLY A 25 32.31 -15.07 -13.08
N VAL A 26 32.25 -14.94 -14.37
CA VAL A 26 33.07 -15.34 -15.53
C VAL A 26 32.50 -14.57 -16.74
N LEU A 27 33.40 -14.17 -17.59
CA LEU A 27 33.25 -13.64 -18.96
C LEU A 27 32.66 -14.69 -19.92
N GLY A 28 31.96 -14.22 -20.96
CA GLY A 28 31.64 -14.92 -22.21
C GLY A 28 30.24 -14.58 -22.68
N GLY A 29 29.97 -14.12 -23.88
CA GLY A 29 30.61 -14.10 -25.15
C GLY A 29 29.69 -13.32 -26.09
N SER A 30 30.32 -12.61 -26.97
CA SER A 30 29.74 -11.91 -28.14
C SER A 30 29.07 -12.89 -29.08
N ASP A 31 27.92 -12.53 -29.66
CA ASP A 31 27.72 -12.86 -31.08
C ASP A 31 26.82 -11.85 -31.78
N SER A 32 27.32 -11.41 -32.91
CA SER A 32 26.76 -10.45 -33.84
C SER A 32 25.84 -11.18 -34.82
N GLY A 33 24.60 -10.75 -34.98
CA GLY A 33 23.70 -11.22 -36.01
C GLY A 33 22.98 -10.07 -36.69
N LYS A 34 23.60 -9.52 -37.72
CA LYS A 34 22.98 -8.61 -38.69
C LYS A 34 22.09 -9.42 -39.64
N SER A 35 20.82 -9.06 -39.78
CA SER A 35 20.05 -9.40 -41.00
C SER A 35 19.04 -8.30 -41.29
N SER A 36 19.31 -7.67 -42.39
CA SER A 36 18.49 -6.73 -43.14
C SER A 36 17.39 -7.49 -43.88
N GLY A 37 16.16 -6.97 -43.81
CA GLY A 37 15.02 -7.46 -44.60
C GLY A 37 14.00 -6.36 -44.77
N GLN A 38 14.12 -5.64 -45.87
CA GLN A 38 13.23 -4.64 -46.41
C GLN A 38 12.09 -5.35 -47.15
N SER A 39 10.85 -5.02 -46.86
CA SER A 39 9.74 -5.19 -47.82
C SER A 39 8.61 -4.20 -47.54
N GLN A 40 8.41 -3.35 -48.48
CA GLN A 40 7.27 -2.47 -48.69
C GLN A 40 6.00 -3.30 -48.93
N GLY A 41 4.88 -2.82 -48.43
CA GLY A 41 3.54 -3.29 -48.76
C GLY A 41 2.54 -2.27 -48.26
N GLN A 42 2.21 -1.34 -49.12
CA GLN A 42 1.11 -0.39 -49.02
C GLN A 42 -0.20 -1.15 -49.30
N GLU A 43 -1.21 -1.02 -48.46
CA GLU A 43 -2.60 -1.00 -48.91
C GLU A 43 -3.50 -0.30 -47.90
N GLU A 44 -4.16 0.72 -48.41
CA GLU A 44 -5.26 1.48 -47.87
C GLU A 44 -6.49 0.60 -47.64
N SER A 45 -7.19 0.74 -46.52
CA SER A 45 -8.68 0.63 -46.55
C SER A 45 -9.33 1.09 -45.24
N SER A 46 -10.07 2.16 -45.39
CA SER A 46 -11.39 2.46 -44.80
C SER A 46 -11.59 2.53 -43.29
N ALA A 47 -11.85 3.75 -42.90
CA ALA A 47 -12.57 4.20 -41.70
C ALA A 47 -13.79 3.33 -41.35
N LYS A 48 -13.89 2.95 -40.08
CA LYS A 48 -15.16 2.84 -39.36
C LYS A 48 -14.99 3.43 -37.96
N GLU A 49 -15.53 4.58 -37.84
CA GLU A 49 -15.83 5.33 -36.63
C GLU A 49 -16.75 4.47 -35.75
N ASN A 50 -16.22 3.84 -34.72
CA ASN A 50 -17.02 3.25 -33.67
C ASN A 50 -17.00 4.20 -32.48
N LYS A 51 -17.98 5.05 -32.46
CA LYS A 51 -18.38 5.93 -31.37
C LYS A 51 -19.04 5.06 -30.32
N ASP A 52 -18.24 4.42 -29.46
CA ASP A 52 -18.77 3.77 -28.26
C ASP A 52 -18.60 4.73 -27.09
N SER A 53 -19.74 5.20 -26.65
CA SER A 53 -19.91 6.09 -25.52
C SER A 53 -19.50 5.37 -24.25
N GLY A 54 -18.24 5.50 -23.87
CA GLY A 54 -17.74 5.12 -22.56
C GLY A 54 -18.49 5.89 -21.48
N LYS A 55 -19.58 5.29 -21.01
CA LYS A 55 -20.32 5.76 -19.84
C LYS A 55 -19.39 5.71 -18.64
N SER A 56 -18.72 6.85 -18.41
CA SER A 56 -17.90 7.11 -17.23
C SER A 56 -18.69 6.76 -15.98
N GLY A 57 -18.26 5.72 -15.28
CA GLY A 57 -18.75 5.33 -13.97
C GLY A 57 -18.40 6.37 -12.88
N LYS A 58 -18.70 7.63 -13.15
CA LYS A 58 -18.60 8.73 -12.20
C LYS A 58 -19.76 8.63 -11.23
N GLY A 59 -19.54 8.20 -10.02
CA GLY A 59 -20.49 8.48 -8.96
C GLY A 59 -20.69 7.42 -7.88
N ARG A 60 -20.40 6.13 -8.13
CA ARG A 60 -20.60 5.12 -7.07
C ARG A 60 -19.47 5.07 -6.04
N GLY A 61 -18.22 5.27 -6.46
CA GLY A 61 -17.09 5.18 -5.55
C GLY A 61 -17.05 6.31 -4.52
N VAL A 62 -17.34 7.55 -4.93
CA VAL A 62 -17.26 8.71 -4.04
C VAL A 62 -18.42 8.71 -3.01
N ALA A 63 -19.62 8.32 -3.42
CA ALA A 63 -20.77 8.24 -2.50
C ALA A 63 -20.60 7.12 -1.46
N GLN A 64 -20.07 5.98 -1.86
CA GLN A 64 -19.80 4.86 -0.94
C GLN A 64 -18.66 5.19 0.02
N ALA A 65 -17.57 5.80 -0.45
CA ALA A 65 -16.50 6.25 0.41
C ALA A 65 -16.97 7.27 1.46
N ALA A 66 -17.84 8.21 1.08
CA ALA A 66 -18.40 9.17 2.02
C ALA A 66 -19.31 8.53 3.08
N ALA A 67 -20.05 7.48 2.71
CA ALA A 67 -20.88 6.73 3.67
C ALA A 67 -20.03 5.96 4.69
N ASP A 68 -18.96 5.35 4.22
CA ASP A 68 -18.03 4.56 5.04
C ASP A 68 -17.25 5.44 6.02
N LEU A 69 -16.95 6.69 5.67
CA LEU A 69 -16.28 7.67 6.53
C LEU A 69 -17.12 8.10 7.73
N GLN A 70 -18.44 8.01 7.65
CA GLN A 70 -19.32 8.35 8.77
C GLN A 70 -19.30 7.28 9.87
N ASN A 71 -18.97 6.03 9.53
CA ASN A 71 -18.94 4.91 10.46
C ASN A 71 -17.72 4.01 10.18
N PRO A 72 -16.47 4.50 10.39
CA PRO A 72 -15.30 3.66 10.19
C PRO A 72 -15.31 2.50 11.19
N ILE A 73 -14.84 1.34 10.77
CA ILE A 73 -14.65 0.16 11.63
C ILE A 73 -13.67 0.49 12.77
N ALA A 74 -12.61 1.23 12.44
CA ALA A 74 -11.62 1.71 13.40
C ALA A 74 -10.95 3.00 12.88
N THR A 75 -10.43 3.80 13.80
CA THR A 75 -9.64 4.99 13.48
C THR A 75 -8.42 5.04 14.38
N VAL A 76 -7.29 5.38 13.83
CA VAL A 76 -6.06 5.68 14.57
C VAL A 76 -5.56 7.07 14.24
N ASP A 77 -5.11 7.79 15.27
CA ASP A 77 -4.45 9.08 15.13
C ASP A 77 -2.94 8.87 15.07
N THR A 78 -2.29 9.54 14.14
CA THR A 78 -0.85 9.51 13.93
C THR A 78 -0.37 10.83 13.32
N THR A 79 0.83 10.87 12.78
CA THR A 79 1.38 12.04 12.10
C THR A 79 2.00 11.64 10.76
N VAL A 80 2.00 12.55 9.81
CA VAL A 80 2.82 12.45 8.61
C VAL A 80 4.27 12.84 8.92
N GLU A 81 5.16 12.58 7.99
CA GLU A 81 6.50 13.20 8.03
C GLU A 81 6.37 14.72 8.07
N GLY A 82 7.09 15.37 8.98
CA GLY A 82 6.93 16.80 9.26
C GLY A 82 5.97 17.13 10.40
N GLY A 83 5.30 16.13 10.99
CA GLY A 83 4.58 16.24 12.26
C GLY A 83 3.11 16.69 12.13
N ALA A 84 2.60 16.97 10.94
CA ALA A 84 1.17 17.30 10.80
C ALA A 84 0.28 16.10 11.17
N PRO A 85 -0.86 16.32 11.84
CA PRO A 85 -1.77 15.23 12.23
C PRO A 85 -2.27 14.45 11.02
N LEU A 86 -2.49 13.15 11.21
CA LEU A 86 -3.10 12.25 10.23
C LEU A 86 -4.05 11.31 10.96
N LYS A 87 -5.31 11.26 10.52
CA LYS A 87 -6.22 10.18 10.89
C LYS A 87 -6.19 9.11 9.81
N VAL A 88 -6.07 7.88 10.23
CA VAL A 88 -6.15 6.71 9.35
C VAL A 88 -7.37 5.90 9.78
N HIS A 89 -8.29 5.69 8.83
CA HIS A 89 -9.57 5.03 9.05
C HIS A 89 -9.57 3.66 8.38
N LEU A 90 -9.97 2.62 9.10
CA LEU A 90 -10.37 1.35 8.51
C LEU A 90 -11.86 1.47 8.12
N LEU A 91 -12.16 1.52 6.83
CA LEU A 91 -13.50 1.76 6.31
C LEU A 91 -14.23 0.46 5.94
N ASP A 92 -13.50 -0.52 5.42
CA ASP A 92 -14.04 -1.81 5.01
C ASP A 92 -12.98 -2.91 5.17
N ALA A 93 -13.44 -4.10 5.54
CA ALA A 93 -12.62 -5.30 5.62
C ALA A 93 -13.49 -6.53 5.30
N THR A 94 -13.78 -6.73 4.00
CA THR A 94 -14.76 -7.73 3.54
C THR A 94 -14.10 -8.81 2.70
N VAL A 95 -14.43 -10.08 3.01
CA VAL A 95 -14.02 -11.24 2.22
C VAL A 95 -14.96 -11.40 1.03
N ASP A 96 -14.40 -11.41 -0.17
CA ASP A 96 -15.08 -11.71 -1.42
C ASP A 96 -14.35 -12.87 -2.12
N GLY A 97 -14.96 -14.03 -2.06
CA GLY A 97 -14.38 -15.27 -2.57
C GLY A 97 -13.02 -15.60 -1.95
N LYS A 98 -11.94 -15.52 -2.73
CA LYS A 98 -10.57 -15.82 -2.27
C LYS A 98 -9.78 -14.58 -1.85
N LEU A 99 -10.40 -13.43 -1.87
CA LEU A 99 -9.77 -12.15 -1.56
C LEU A 99 -10.39 -11.53 -0.30
N LEU A 100 -9.57 -10.87 0.49
CA LEU A 100 -9.98 -9.92 1.50
C LEU A 100 -9.71 -8.52 0.94
N ARG A 101 -10.78 -7.74 0.75
CA ARG A 101 -10.71 -6.32 0.43
C ARG A 101 -10.60 -5.52 1.72
N VAL A 102 -9.63 -4.62 1.78
CA VAL A 102 -9.48 -3.67 2.89
C VAL A 102 -9.45 -2.26 2.31
N GLN A 103 -10.31 -1.38 2.83
CA GLN A 103 -10.35 0.03 2.46
C GLN A 103 -9.84 0.90 3.60
N ILE A 104 -8.87 1.76 3.30
CA ILE A 104 -8.25 2.69 4.24
C ILE A 104 -8.50 4.11 3.78
N GLY A 105 -9.02 4.94 4.67
CA GLY A 105 -9.15 6.39 4.50
C GLY A 105 -7.97 7.11 5.16
N TYR A 106 -7.39 8.07 4.47
CA TYR A 106 -6.33 8.95 4.97
C TYR A 106 -6.87 10.38 5.02
N GLU A 107 -6.92 10.95 6.22
CA GLU A 107 -7.42 12.31 6.49
C GLU A 107 -6.31 13.13 7.15
N PRO A 108 -5.51 13.89 6.35
CA PRO A 108 -4.53 14.80 6.92
C PRO A 108 -5.22 15.95 7.66
N GLY A 109 -4.69 16.26 8.84
CA GLY A 109 -5.19 17.35 9.68
C GLY A 109 -4.60 18.70 9.37
N GLU A 110 -4.86 19.65 10.26
CA GLU A 110 -4.38 21.03 10.15
C GLU A 110 -2.85 21.09 10.07
N GLY A 111 -2.35 22.04 9.24
CA GLY A 111 -0.91 22.21 9.02
C GLY A 111 -0.32 21.32 7.91
N PHE A 112 -1.10 20.40 7.33
CA PHE A 112 -0.67 19.64 6.16
C PHE A 112 -0.98 20.40 4.87
N GLU A 113 0.05 20.75 4.09
CA GLU A 113 -0.14 21.58 2.89
C GLU A 113 -0.24 20.79 1.57
N GLY A 114 0.30 19.57 1.56
CA GLY A 114 0.40 18.77 0.33
C GLY A 114 1.35 19.39 -0.70
N LYS A 115 1.22 18.96 -1.96
CA LYS A 115 1.92 19.55 -3.10
C LYS A 115 0.89 20.23 -4.01
N ASN A 116 0.95 21.57 -4.08
CA ASN A 116 -0.05 22.37 -4.80
C ASN A 116 -1.50 22.09 -4.34
N GLY A 117 -1.70 21.86 -3.04
CA GLY A 117 -3.00 21.55 -2.46
C GLY A 117 -3.48 20.11 -2.70
N TRP A 118 -2.62 19.20 -3.21
CA TRP A 118 -2.93 17.80 -3.44
C TRP A 118 -1.99 16.88 -2.66
N PHE A 119 -2.47 15.68 -2.32
CA PHE A 119 -1.69 14.63 -1.70
C PHE A 119 -2.05 13.24 -2.21
N ASN A 120 -1.19 12.28 -1.93
CA ASN A 120 -1.36 10.86 -2.19
C ASN A 120 -0.77 10.04 -1.02
N ALA A 121 -1.03 8.75 -0.99
CA ALA A 121 -0.56 7.90 0.10
C ALA A 121 0.96 7.78 0.16
N TYR A 122 1.64 7.83 -0.99
CA TYR A 122 3.10 7.83 -1.08
C TYR A 122 3.71 9.04 -0.32
N ARG A 123 3.16 10.24 -0.54
CA ARG A 123 3.64 11.46 0.11
C ARG A 123 3.31 11.51 1.61
N LEU A 124 2.15 11.00 2.02
CA LEU A 124 1.80 10.90 3.43
C LEU A 124 2.77 9.99 4.21
N ALA A 125 3.30 8.96 3.55
CA ALA A 125 4.25 8.01 4.12
C ALA A 125 5.73 8.46 3.97
N GLY A 126 6.00 9.76 3.78
CA GLY A 126 7.35 10.29 3.68
C GLY A 126 8.05 9.92 2.38
N ASP A 127 7.37 10.14 1.26
CA ASP A 127 7.84 9.77 -0.08
C ASP A 127 8.20 8.27 -0.19
N ASN A 128 7.41 7.44 0.50
CA ASN A 128 7.54 6.00 0.51
C ASN A 128 6.19 5.32 0.29
N SER A 129 6.16 4.07 -0.16
CA SER A 129 4.90 3.32 -0.22
C SER A 129 4.50 2.87 1.19
N PRO A 130 3.23 3.04 1.61
CA PRO A 130 2.75 2.50 2.90
C PRO A 130 2.97 0.99 3.05
N SER A 131 3.00 0.25 1.92
CA SER A 131 3.30 -1.19 1.84
C SER A 131 2.60 -2.03 2.92
N PRO A 132 1.26 -1.97 3.03
CA PRO A 132 0.55 -2.67 4.07
C PRO A 132 0.62 -4.19 3.91
N TYR A 133 0.42 -4.89 5.02
CA TYR A 133 0.32 -6.33 5.10
C TYR A 133 -0.61 -6.75 6.24
N LEU A 134 -1.09 -7.98 6.19
CA LEU A 134 -1.86 -8.56 7.29
C LEU A 134 -1.02 -9.55 8.08
N LEU A 135 -1.25 -9.61 9.39
CA LEU A 135 -0.72 -10.62 10.28
C LEU A 135 -1.86 -11.42 10.91
N ASP A 136 -1.75 -12.72 10.83
CA ASP A 136 -2.57 -13.66 11.57
C ASP A 136 -1.74 -14.17 12.76
N PRO A 137 -1.99 -13.66 13.96
CA PRO A 137 -1.17 -14.01 15.12
C PRO A 137 -1.41 -15.42 15.61
N VAL A 138 -2.57 -16.03 15.28
CA VAL A 138 -2.91 -17.38 15.70
C VAL A 138 -2.16 -18.43 14.87
N ASN A 139 -2.18 -18.26 13.54
CA ASN A 139 -1.54 -19.18 12.61
C ASN A 139 -0.12 -18.76 12.22
N LEU A 140 0.40 -17.66 12.78
CA LEU A 140 1.71 -17.07 12.50
C LEU A 140 1.94 -16.82 11.00
N LYS A 141 0.91 -16.30 10.31
CA LYS A 141 0.95 -16.03 8.87
C LYS A 141 0.98 -14.53 8.59
N LYS A 142 1.75 -14.19 7.56
CA LYS A 142 1.75 -12.86 6.95
C LYS A 142 1.13 -12.94 5.57
N TYR A 143 0.17 -12.05 5.28
CA TYR A 143 -0.44 -11.90 3.97
C TYR A 143 0.06 -10.59 3.36
N SER A 144 0.70 -10.69 2.21
CA SER A 144 1.07 -9.52 1.40
C SER A 144 -0.05 -9.17 0.43
N ILE A 145 -0.03 -7.95 -0.12
CA ILE A 145 -0.94 -7.55 -1.18
C ILE A 145 -0.80 -8.53 -2.36
N VAL A 146 -1.94 -8.98 -2.87
CA VAL A 146 -2.01 -9.91 -4.01
C VAL A 146 -1.36 -9.26 -5.23
N GLN A 147 -0.54 -10.04 -5.93
CA GLN A 147 0.04 -9.66 -7.20
C GLN A 147 -0.64 -10.42 -8.34
N ALA A 148 -1.18 -9.68 -9.30
CA ALA A 148 -1.73 -10.27 -10.50
C ALA A 148 -0.66 -10.30 -11.61
N LYS A 149 -0.52 -11.46 -12.26
CA LYS A 149 0.45 -11.62 -13.36
C LYS A 149 0.16 -10.60 -14.47
N GLY A 150 1.14 -9.74 -14.75
CA GLY A 150 1.04 -8.69 -15.77
C GLY A 150 0.31 -7.40 -15.35
N ALA A 151 -0.36 -7.38 -14.19
CA ALA A 151 -1.07 -6.19 -13.70
C ALA A 151 -0.46 -5.58 -12.42
N GLY A 152 0.56 -6.24 -11.84
CA GLY A 152 1.19 -5.76 -10.61
C GLY A 152 0.38 -6.05 -9.36
N ARG A 153 0.52 -5.19 -8.35
CA ARG A 153 -0.18 -5.31 -7.05
C ARG A 153 -1.64 -4.92 -7.20
N LEU A 154 -2.53 -5.69 -6.58
CA LEU A 154 -3.96 -5.35 -6.55
C LEU A 154 -4.21 -4.35 -5.42
N GLU A 155 -4.00 -3.09 -5.74
CA GLU A 155 -4.22 -1.97 -4.83
C GLU A 155 -4.54 -0.69 -5.60
N THR A 156 -5.14 0.28 -4.93
CA THR A 156 -5.19 1.65 -5.46
C THR A 156 -3.76 2.19 -5.60
N ASP A 157 -3.45 2.81 -6.73
CA ASP A 157 -2.12 3.34 -6.99
C ASP A 157 -1.74 4.41 -5.95
N THR A 158 -0.63 4.20 -5.25
CA THR A 158 -0.19 5.04 -4.14
C THR A 158 0.36 6.40 -4.58
N VAL A 159 0.72 6.55 -5.85
CA VAL A 159 1.31 7.77 -6.43
C VAL A 159 0.28 8.56 -7.25
N PHE A 160 -0.50 7.88 -8.09
CA PHE A 160 -1.42 8.53 -9.01
C PHE A 160 -2.81 8.80 -8.42
N ALA A 161 -3.28 8.00 -7.46
CA ALA A 161 -4.50 8.31 -6.71
C ALA A 161 -4.22 9.48 -5.76
N LYS A 162 -4.98 10.58 -5.94
CA LYS A 162 -4.77 11.85 -5.23
C LYS A 162 -6.08 12.41 -4.69
N ALA A 163 -5.98 13.10 -3.55
CA ALA A 163 -7.05 13.92 -3.00
C ALA A 163 -6.56 15.35 -2.78
N LYS A 164 -7.48 16.29 -2.65
CA LYS A 164 -7.16 17.66 -2.21
C LYS A 164 -6.96 17.67 -0.71
N VAL A 165 -6.12 18.58 -0.25
CA VAL A 165 -6.00 18.85 1.20
C VAL A 165 -7.37 19.29 1.73
N GLY A 166 -7.80 18.67 2.82
CA GLY A 166 -9.15 18.81 3.39
C GLY A 166 -10.14 17.71 2.97
N ASP A 167 -9.79 16.89 1.96
CA ASP A 167 -10.56 15.70 1.59
C ASP A 167 -9.93 14.44 2.19
N VAL A 168 -10.69 13.34 2.22
CA VAL A 168 -10.19 12.02 2.59
C VAL A 168 -9.77 11.26 1.35
N LEU A 169 -8.55 10.72 1.35
CA LEU A 169 -8.05 9.83 0.31
C LEU A 169 -8.38 8.38 0.68
N VAL A 170 -9.18 7.69 -0.14
CA VAL A 170 -9.51 6.28 0.08
C VAL A 170 -8.64 5.39 -0.80
N HIS A 171 -7.97 4.43 -0.16
CA HIS A 171 -7.21 3.37 -0.82
C HIS A 171 -7.83 2.00 -0.56
N THR A 172 -7.85 1.17 -1.60
CA THR A 172 -8.28 -0.22 -1.53
C THR A 172 -7.08 -1.13 -1.71
N TYR A 173 -6.95 -2.12 -0.84
CA TYR A 173 -5.93 -3.16 -0.88
C TYR A 173 -6.58 -4.53 -0.93
N TYR A 174 -6.02 -5.45 -1.70
CA TYR A 174 -6.50 -6.83 -1.77
C TYR A 174 -5.44 -7.80 -1.27
N PHE A 175 -5.85 -8.64 -0.35
CA PHE A 175 -5.06 -9.72 0.25
C PHE A 175 -5.69 -11.07 -0.08
N ALA A 176 -4.93 -12.16 0.06
CA ALA A 176 -5.55 -13.49 0.10
C ALA A 176 -6.48 -13.56 1.33
N ALA A 177 -7.68 -14.10 1.15
CA ALA A 177 -8.61 -14.25 2.25
C ALA A 177 -8.04 -15.20 3.32
N PRO A 178 -8.04 -14.81 4.60
CA PRO A 178 -7.67 -15.73 5.68
C PRO A 178 -8.72 -16.86 5.79
N PRO A 179 -8.36 -18.01 6.37
CA PRO A 179 -9.30 -19.09 6.68
C PRO A 179 -10.51 -18.59 7.47
N ALA A 180 -11.65 -19.28 7.36
CA ALA A 180 -12.91 -18.84 7.95
C ALA A 180 -12.93 -18.88 9.49
N ASP A 181 -12.05 -19.67 10.09
CA ASP A 181 -11.86 -19.77 11.53
C ASP A 181 -11.00 -18.67 12.13
N VAL A 182 -10.31 -17.86 11.30
CA VAL A 182 -9.57 -16.67 11.73
C VAL A 182 -10.56 -15.56 12.08
N LYS A 183 -10.64 -15.22 13.38
CA LYS A 183 -11.54 -14.22 13.93
C LYS A 183 -10.90 -12.86 14.13
N SER A 184 -9.60 -12.81 14.28
CA SER A 184 -8.84 -11.58 14.43
C SER A 184 -7.64 -11.59 13.50
N ILE A 185 -7.43 -10.45 12.83
CA ILE A 185 -6.31 -10.22 11.96
C ILE A 185 -5.80 -8.79 12.17
N GLN A 186 -4.49 -8.61 12.10
CA GLN A 186 -3.87 -7.31 12.24
C GLN A 186 -3.48 -6.76 10.87
N PHE A 187 -3.91 -5.55 10.56
CA PHE A 187 -3.42 -4.78 9.43
C PHE A 187 -2.28 -3.89 9.90
N ALA A 188 -1.15 -3.93 9.22
CA ALA A 188 0.03 -3.15 9.56
C ALA A 188 0.62 -2.48 8.32
N PHE A 189 1.30 -1.35 8.54
CA PHE A 189 2.00 -0.60 7.51
C PHE A 189 3.49 -0.95 7.56
N GLY A 190 4.03 -1.46 6.44
CA GLY A 190 5.46 -1.84 6.35
C GLY A 190 6.38 -0.70 5.91
N GLY A 191 5.82 0.34 5.30
CA GLY A 191 6.56 1.47 4.74
C GLY A 191 6.25 2.83 5.40
N ALA A 192 5.43 2.84 6.45
CA ALA A 192 5.09 4.03 7.21
C ALA A 192 5.07 3.70 8.71
N PRO A 193 5.47 4.62 9.60
CA PRO A 193 5.50 4.40 11.05
C PRO A 193 4.12 4.56 11.69
N TRP A 194 3.06 4.23 10.97
CA TRP A 194 1.69 4.38 11.44
C TRP A 194 1.23 3.16 12.24
N PRO A 195 0.40 3.36 13.27
CA PRO A 195 -0.25 2.26 13.97
C PRO A 195 -1.10 1.43 13.02
N GLY A 196 -1.17 0.14 13.29
CA GLY A 196 -2.07 -0.77 12.56
C GLY A 196 -3.45 -0.88 13.21
N PHE A 197 -4.26 -1.76 12.64
CA PHE A 197 -5.60 -2.08 13.13
C PHE A 197 -5.69 -3.57 13.46
N GLU A 198 -6.50 -3.89 14.47
CA GLU A 198 -6.98 -5.25 14.69
C GLU A 198 -8.47 -5.29 14.36
N PHE A 199 -8.91 -6.28 13.58
CA PHE A 199 -10.30 -6.41 13.14
C PHE A 199 -10.67 -7.86 12.84
N GLU A 200 -11.99 -8.13 12.84
CA GLU A 200 -12.56 -9.36 12.29
C GLU A 200 -13.01 -9.11 10.85
N PRO A 201 -12.56 -9.93 9.86
CA PRO A 201 -13.01 -9.80 8.47
C PRO A 201 -14.50 -10.10 8.34
N ALA A 202 -15.26 -9.20 7.71
CA ALA A 202 -16.65 -9.45 7.34
C ALA A 202 -16.75 -10.51 6.23
N ARG A 203 -17.79 -11.40 6.26
CA ARG A 203 -17.97 -12.53 5.34
C ARG A 203 -19.39 -12.59 4.81
#